data_a2fe75df2f8f690f023789857161eacd
#
_entry.id   a2fe75df2f8f690f023789857161eacd
#
_cell.length_a   1.000
_cell.length_b   1.000
_cell.length_c   1.000
_cell.angle_alpha   90.00
_cell.angle_beta   90.00
_cell.angle_gamma   90.00
#
_symmetry.space_group_name_H-M   'P 1'
#
loop_
_entity.id
_entity.type
_entity.pdbx_description
1 polymer ?
#
loop_
_entity_poly.entity_id
_entity_poly.type
_entity_poly.pdbx_seq_one_letter_code
_entity_poly.pdbx_strand_id
1 'polypeptide(L)'
;VPPRPRRPPLTRVKVAERSMEPALRPGDWLLVRRTHRIRPGQIVLARHPARPDLLIVKRAARRTPNGWWLESDNQDAAAVDSRRFGAVPEALIEGRVLLRYWRPGRQP
;
A
#
# COMPACT_ATOMS: atom_id res chain seq x y z
N VAL A 1 -28.11 19.68 -0.84
CA VAL A 1 -27.30 18.60 -1.44
C VAL A 1 -27.01 17.57 -0.38
N PRO A 2 -27.40 16.31 -0.58
CA PRO A 2 -27.08 15.31 0.41
C PRO A 2 -25.57 15.15 0.55
N PRO A 3 -25.05 14.90 1.75
CA PRO A 3 -23.63 14.66 1.94
C PRO A 3 -23.18 13.43 1.17
N ARG A 4 -21.94 13.46 0.65
CA ARG A 4 -21.36 12.28 0.03
C ARG A 4 -21.21 11.17 1.06
N PRO A 5 -21.51 9.91 0.70
CA PRO A 5 -21.25 8.81 1.61
C PRO A 5 -19.78 8.80 1.99
N ARG A 6 -19.51 8.69 3.26
CA ARG A 6 -18.12 8.52 3.72
C ARG A 6 -17.67 7.11 3.42
N ARG A 7 -16.44 6.99 2.92
CA ARG A 7 -15.81 5.69 2.82
C ARG A 7 -15.60 5.12 4.21
N PRO A 8 -15.76 3.80 4.42
CA PRO A 8 -15.44 3.20 5.70
C PRO A 8 -14.01 3.55 6.12
N PRO A 9 -13.76 3.78 7.42
CA PRO A 9 -12.41 4.08 7.90
C PRO A 9 -11.45 2.91 7.76
N LEU A 10 -11.97 1.70 7.67
CA LEU A 10 -11.19 0.48 7.50
C LEU A 10 -11.60 -0.25 6.24
N THR A 11 -10.62 -0.86 5.58
CA THR A 11 -10.87 -1.72 4.43
C THR A 11 -9.95 -2.92 4.48
N ARG A 12 -10.26 -3.94 3.70
CA ARG A 12 -9.47 -5.16 3.60
C ARG A 12 -8.90 -5.28 2.21
N VAL A 13 -7.65 -5.72 2.14
CA VAL A 13 -6.95 -5.90 0.88
C VAL A 13 -6.21 -7.22 0.88
N LYS A 14 -6.29 -7.95 -0.21
CA LYS A 14 -5.54 -9.19 -0.40
C LYS A 14 -4.28 -8.88 -1.21
N VAL A 15 -3.14 -9.32 -0.70
CA VAL A 15 -1.87 -9.15 -1.39
C VAL A 15 -1.84 -10.05 -2.62
N ALA A 16 -1.54 -9.48 -3.78
CA ALA A 16 -1.47 -10.20 -5.05
C ALA A 16 -0.05 -10.50 -5.49
N GLU A 17 0.93 -9.69 -5.07
CA GLU A 17 2.28 -9.71 -5.59
C GLU A 17 3.33 -10.02 -4.53
N ARG A 18 4.54 -10.31 -5.00
CA ARG A 18 5.66 -10.70 -4.14
C ARG A 18 6.55 -9.54 -3.72
N SER A 19 6.21 -8.32 -4.11
CA SER A 19 7.08 -7.15 -3.93
C SER A 19 7.36 -6.82 -2.47
N MET A 20 6.53 -7.25 -1.54
CA MET A 20 6.69 -6.97 -0.12
C MET A 20 7.16 -8.19 0.68
N GLU A 21 7.61 -9.24 0.01
CA GLU A 21 8.21 -10.37 0.71
C GLU A 21 9.55 -9.96 1.36
N PRO A 22 9.90 -10.48 2.52
CA PRO A 22 9.19 -11.53 3.27
C PRO A 22 8.11 -11.02 4.21
N ALA A 23 7.96 -9.71 4.37
CA ALA A 23 7.00 -9.14 5.32
C ALA A 23 5.56 -9.52 4.98
N LEU A 24 5.21 -9.42 3.70
CA LEU A 24 3.89 -9.78 3.19
C LEU A 24 4.06 -10.74 2.02
N ARG A 25 3.16 -11.71 1.92
CA ARG A 25 3.19 -12.75 0.87
C ARG A 25 1.91 -12.71 0.05
N PRO A 26 1.96 -13.14 -1.22
CA PRO A 26 0.72 -13.27 -2.00
C PRO A 26 -0.32 -14.10 -1.26
N GLY A 27 -1.56 -13.63 -1.28
CA GLY A 27 -2.66 -14.27 -0.57
C GLY A 27 -2.89 -13.76 0.85
N ASP A 28 -1.94 -13.02 1.44
CA ASP A 28 -2.14 -12.41 2.74
C ASP A 28 -3.29 -11.42 2.69
N TRP A 29 -4.10 -11.42 3.75
CA TRP A 29 -5.15 -10.43 3.95
C TRP A 29 -4.69 -9.36 4.94
N LEU A 30 -4.87 -8.11 4.53
CA LEU A 30 -4.44 -6.93 5.29
C LEU A 30 -5.64 -6.10 5.72
N LEU A 31 -5.56 -5.59 6.94
CA LEU A 31 -6.46 -4.56 7.41
C LEU A 31 -5.80 -3.22 7.17
N VAL A 32 -6.49 -2.32 6.47
CA VAL A 32 -5.98 -1.01 6.06
C VAL A 32 -6.86 0.07 6.66
N ARG A 33 -6.24 1.04 7.30
CA ARG A 33 -6.91 2.26 7.74
C ARG A 33 -6.86 3.29 6.63
N ARG A 34 -8.01 3.80 6.21
CA ARG A 34 -8.06 4.88 5.23
C ARG A 34 -7.60 6.18 5.89
N THR A 35 -6.45 6.67 5.45
CA THR A 35 -5.84 7.89 6.00
C THR A 35 -4.75 8.36 5.05
N HIS A 36 -4.48 9.66 5.07
CA HIS A 36 -3.29 10.23 4.43
C HIS A 36 -2.17 10.49 5.45
N ARG A 37 -2.40 10.16 6.72
CA ARG A 37 -1.39 10.32 7.77
C ARG A 37 -0.45 9.14 7.76
N ILE A 38 0.66 9.31 7.08
CA ILE A 38 1.66 8.26 6.88
C ILE A 38 2.98 8.71 7.51
N ARG A 39 3.72 7.76 8.08
CA ARG A 39 5.07 7.99 8.60
C ARG A 39 6.06 7.14 7.82
N PRO A 40 7.31 7.61 7.66
CA PRO A 40 8.35 6.79 7.05
C PRO A 40 8.46 5.42 7.73
N GLY A 41 8.61 4.39 6.91
CA GLY A 41 8.70 3.01 7.39
C GLY A 41 7.38 2.25 7.41
N GLN A 42 6.25 2.93 7.29
CA GLN A 42 4.95 2.27 7.28
C GLN A 42 4.64 1.68 5.91
N ILE A 43 3.89 0.59 5.92
CA ILE A 43 3.38 -0.01 4.68
C ILE A 43 2.07 0.67 4.33
N VAL A 44 1.94 1.06 3.07
CA VAL A 44 0.77 1.80 2.59
C VAL A 44 0.11 1.09 1.42
N LEU A 45 -1.18 1.32 1.29
CA LEU A 45 -1.97 1.02 0.11
C LEU A 45 -2.08 2.31 -0.70
N ALA A 46 -1.73 2.26 -1.98
CA ALA A 46 -1.75 3.43 -2.85
C ALA A 46 -2.25 3.05 -4.23
N ARG A 47 -2.64 4.07 -5.01
CA ARG A 47 -2.92 3.89 -6.43
C ARG A 47 -1.66 4.14 -7.22
N HIS A 48 -1.44 3.31 -8.22
CA HIS A 48 -0.28 3.47 -9.12
C HIS A 48 -0.41 4.83 -9.85
N PRO A 49 0.64 5.68 -9.84
CA PRO A 49 0.51 7.03 -10.40
C PRO A 49 0.25 7.07 -11.91
N ALA A 50 0.70 6.07 -12.66
CA ALA A 50 0.44 5.97 -14.09
C ALA A 50 -0.80 5.13 -14.42
N ARG A 51 -1.30 4.37 -13.44
CA ARG A 51 -2.47 3.49 -13.59
C ARG A 51 -3.32 3.56 -12.33
N PRO A 52 -4.11 4.64 -12.14
CA PRO A 52 -4.82 4.87 -10.88
C PRO A 52 -5.88 3.82 -10.52
N ASP A 53 -6.28 2.97 -11.45
CA ASP A 53 -7.14 1.83 -11.20
C ASP A 53 -6.41 0.65 -10.55
N LEU A 54 -5.08 0.69 -10.54
CA LEU A 54 -4.26 -0.37 -9.96
C LEU A 54 -3.84 0.01 -8.54
N LEU A 55 -4.19 -0.84 -7.58
CA LEU A 55 -3.75 -0.68 -6.19
C LEU A 55 -2.41 -1.38 -6.00
N ILE A 56 -1.53 -0.72 -5.27
CA ILE A 56 -0.21 -1.25 -4.92
C ILE A 56 -0.01 -1.18 -3.42
N VAL A 57 0.75 -2.13 -2.88
CA VAL A 57 1.13 -2.17 -1.47
C VAL A 57 2.66 -2.05 -1.41
N LYS A 58 3.14 -1.00 -0.79
CA LYS A 58 4.56 -0.66 -0.75
C LYS A 58 4.92 -0.07 0.61
N ARG A 59 6.23 0.03 0.87
CA ARG A 59 6.72 0.70 2.07
C ARG A 59 6.96 2.18 1.77
N ALA A 60 6.41 3.06 2.60
CA ALA A 60 6.68 4.49 2.52
C ALA A 60 8.10 4.75 3.05
N ALA A 61 9.05 4.95 2.15
CA ALA A 61 10.46 5.10 2.52
C ALA A 61 10.75 6.52 3.04
N ARG A 62 10.25 7.53 2.35
CA ARG A 62 10.46 8.91 2.74
C ARG A 62 9.45 9.85 2.08
N ARG A 63 9.23 10.97 2.72
CA ARG A 63 8.42 12.05 2.15
C ARG A 63 9.27 12.87 1.20
N THR A 64 8.66 13.31 0.08
CA THR A 64 9.29 14.18 -0.89
C THR A 64 8.39 15.39 -1.13
N PRO A 65 8.88 16.46 -1.78
CA PRO A 65 8.02 17.59 -2.13
C PRO A 65 6.81 17.21 -3.00
N ASN A 66 6.92 16.10 -3.75
CA ASN A 66 5.88 15.66 -4.69
C ASN A 66 5.03 14.50 -4.12
N GLY A 67 5.18 14.15 -2.86
CA GLY A 67 4.44 13.07 -2.23
C GLY A 67 5.35 12.08 -1.52
N TRP A 68 5.05 10.80 -1.67
CA TRP A 68 5.78 9.73 -0.97
C TRP A 68 6.63 8.92 -1.92
N TRP A 69 7.87 8.65 -1.50
CA TRP A 69 8.74 7.70 -2.17
C TRP A 69 8.43 6.31 -1.62
N LEU A 70 7.89 5.45 -2.47
CA LEU A 70 7.45 4.11 -2.09
C LEU A 70 8.42 3.07 -2.62
N GLU A 71 8.77 2.09 -1.78
CA GLU A 71 9.71 1.05 -2.13
C GLU A 71 9.15 -0.33 -1.84
N SER A 72 9.57 -1.30 -2.66
CA SER A 72 9.31 -2.71 -2.42
C SER A 72 10.32 -3.25 -1.42
N ASP A 73 9.87 -4.10 -0.48
CA ASP A 73 10.78 -4.78 0.43
C ASP A 73 11.61 -5.84 -0.29
N ASN A 74 11.01 -6.50 -1.28
CA ASN A 74 11.66 -7.56 -2.03
C ASN A 74 12.45 -6.97 -3.19
N GLN A 75 13.77 -6.88 -3.03
CA GLN A 75 14.65 -6.33 -4.04
C GLN A 75 14.90 -7.31 -5.20
N ASP A 76 14.64 -8.59 -4.99
CA ASP A 76 14.88 -9.63 -6.02
C ASP A 76 13.71 -9.74 -7.00
N ALA A 77 12.52 -9.33 -6.61
CA ALA A 77 11.41 -9.24 -7.53
C ALA A 77 11.62 -8.06 -8.47
N ALA A 78 11.16 -8.17 -9.71
CA ALA A 78 11.18 -7.05 -10.66
C ALA A 78 10.28 -5.94 -10.11
N ALA A 79 10.81 -5.18 -9.16
CA ALA A 79 10.04 -4.28 -8.35
C ALA A 79 9.61 -3.07 -9.16
N VAL A 80 8.30 -2.89 -9.26
CA VAL A 80 7.71 -1.67 -9.81
C VAL A 80 7.34 -0.79 -8.63
N ASP A 81 8.22 0.15 -8.32
CA ASP A 81 8.03 1.09 -7.22
C ASP A 81 8.52 2.48 -7.62
N SER A 82 8.72 3.39 -6.65
CA SER A 82 9.11 4.76 -6.95
C SER A 82 10.43 4.89 -7.71
N ARG A 83 11.29 3.88 -7.65
CA ARG A 83 12.51 3.87 -8.48
C ARG A 83 12.20 3.85 -9.97
N ARG A 84 11.03 3.40 -10.36
CA ARG A 84 10.56 3.39 -11.74
C ARG A 84 9.60 4.50 -12.07
N PHE A 85 8.62 4.77 -11.19
CA PHE A 85 7.55 5.73 -11.51
C PHE A 85 7.62 7.02 -10.69
N GLY A 86 8.64 7.18 -9.85
CA GLY A 86 8.81 8.42 -9.08
C GLY A 86 7.93 8.48 -7.83
N ALA A 87 7.89 9.66 -7.22
CA ALA A 87 7.08 9.89 -6.03
C ALA A 87 5.59 9.73 -6.32
N VAL A 88 4.86 9.22 -5.34
CA VAL A 88 3.41 9.04 -5.43
C VAL A 88 2.73 10.21 -4.73
N PRO A 89 1.92 10.99 -5.44
CA PRO A 89 1.18 12.10 -4.83
C PRO A 89 0.36 11.64 -3.63
N GLU A 90 0.29 12.49 -2.63
CA GLU A 90 -0.46 12.17 -1.41
C GLU A 90 -1.92 11.81 -1.70
N ALA A 91 -2.53 12.44 -2.69
CA ALA A 91 -3.92 12.14 -3.08
C ALA A 91 -4.12 10.68 -3.52
N LEU A 92 -3.06 9.99 -3.97
CA LEU A 92 -3.13 8.60 -4.39
C LEU A 92 -2.86 7.60 -3.27
N ILE A 93 -2.51 8.07 -2.08
CA ILE A 93 -2.40 7.21 -0.91
C ILE A 93 -3.81 6.87 -0.43
N GLU A 94 -4.13 5.60 -0.40
CA GLU A 94 -5.46 5.12 0.04
C GLU A 94 -5.49 4.85 1.53
N GLY A 95 -4.38 4.42 2.11
CA GLY A 95 -4.35 4.15 3.53
C GLY A 95 -3.07 3.52 4.02
N ARG A 96 -3.06 3.27 5.32
CA ARG A 96 -1.95 2.65 6.03
C ARG A 96 -2.33 1.22 6.42
N VAL A 97 -1.44 0.28 6.15
CA VAL A 97 -1.63 -1.11 6.58
C VAL A 97 -1.44 -1.18 8.09
N LEU A 98 -2.48 -1.64 8.79
CA LEU A 98 -2.45 -1.78 10.24
C LEU A 98 -1.86 -3.13 10.64
N LEU A 99 -2.32 -4.21 9.98
CA LEU A 99 -1.85 -5.56 10.28
C LEU A 99 -2.23 -6.52 9.17
N ARG A 100 -1.49 -7.61 9.09
CA ARG A 100 -1.88 -8.80 8.34
C ARG A 100 -2.67 -9.68 9.32
N TYR A 101 -3.92 -9.98 9.00
CA TYR A 101 -4.76 -10.72 9.91
C TYR A 101 -5.00 -12.17 9.47
N TRP A 102 -4.62 -12.51 8.24
CA TRP A 102 -4.75 -13.88 7.74
C TRP A 102 -3.71 -14.16 6.66
N ARG A 103 -3.18 -15.38 6.68
CA ARG A 103 -2.20 -15.86 5.69
C ARG A 103 -2.59 -17.26 5.24
N PRO A 104 -2.64 -17.53 3.90
CA PRO A 104 -2.97 -18.86 3.38
C PRO A 104 -1.99 -19.93 3.85
N GLY A 105 -2.49 -21.16 4.04
CA GLY A 105 -1.68 -22.31 4.38
C GLY A 105 -1.19 -22.34 5.82
N ARG A 106 -1.49 -21.32 6.61
CA ARG A 106 -1.10 -21.28 8.01
C ARG A 106 -2.11 -22.05 8.84
N GLN A 107 -1.63 -23.07 9.56
CA GLN A 107 -2.46 -23.83 10.49
C GLN A 107 -2.75 -22.97 11.72
N PRO A 108 -4.00 -23.01 12.24
CA PRO A 108 -4.31 -22.34 13.50
C PRO A 108 -3.58 -22.96 14.68
#